data_5f64d3285686d82af5fee0378bc58d06
#
_entry.id   5f64d3285686d82af5fee0378bc58d06
#
_cell.length_a   1.000
_cell.length_b   1.000
_cell.length_c   1.000
_cell.angle_alpha   90.00
_cell.angle_beta   90.00
_cell.angle_gamma   90.00
#
_symmetry.space_group_name_H-M   'P 1'
#
loop_
_entity.id
_entity.type
_entity.pdbx_description
1 polymer ?
#
loop_
_entity_poly.entity_id
_entity_poly.type
_entity_poly.pdbx_seq_one_letter_code
_entity_poly.pdbx_strand_id
1 'polypeptide(L)'
;MNKLEKIYSLKRELNSRRPLSQSEIKRIRENYVIKNTYNSNAIEGNTLTEMETRVILETGITVAKKTLREHLEVKNHAEALDFIEDLKNTPLSEYDIKSIHTIILDGIDRLNAGRYRTNNVEIGGATHPVTPSYLIPEQMNDLLKWYHSEEITLNKIIEFTCRFINIHPFIDGNGRTSRLLTNLELLKLGYPPITILTIDRLEYYQILDKSYCNYSAINKN
;
A
#
# COMPACT_ATOMS: atom_id res chain seq x y z
N MET A 1 25.44 14.10 -3.89
CA MET A 1 24.61 13.48 -2.84
C MET A 1 23.64 12.52 -3.52
N ASN A 2 23.70 11.26 -3.20
CA ASN A 2 22.83 10.22 -3.73
C ASN A 2 21.39 10.43 -3.16
N LYS A 3 20.36 9.87 -3.84
CA LYS A 3 18.94 10.03 -3.41
C LYS A 3 18.70 9.57 -1.98
N LEU A 4 19.28 8.45 -1.55
CA LEU A 4 19.16 7.93 -0.19
C LEU A 4 19.82 8.85 0.85
N GLU A 5 21.01 9.36 0.57
CA GLU A 5 21.68 10.35 1.45
C GLU A 5 20.82 11.58 1.66
N LYS A 6 20.15 12.05 0.60
CA LYS A 6 19.20 13.17 0.70
C LYS A 6 18.01 12.83 1.61
N ILE A 7 17.43 11.64 1.47
CA ILE A 7 16.33 11.18 2.34
C ILE A 7 16.76 11.13 3.80
N TYR A 8 17.93 10.56 4.10
CA TYR A 8 18.45 10.52 5.46
C TYR A 8 18.74 11.91 6.04
N SER A 9 19.24 12.84 5.21
CA SER A 9 19.45 14.23 5.63
C SER A 9 18.14 14.93 5.97
N LEU A 10 17.12 14.79 5.12
CA LEU A 10 15.79 15.37 5.35
C LEU A 10 15.10 14.78 6.58
N LYS A 11 15.27 13.45 6.82
CA LYS A 11 14.76 12.82 8.06
C LYS A 11 15.40 13.42 9.31
N ARG A 12 16.72 13.63 9.31
CA ARG A 12 17.43 14.27 10.43
C ARG A 12 16.93 15.69 10.66
N GLU A 13 16.76 16.47 9.59
CA GLU A 13 16.22 17.83 9.69
C GLU A 13 14.79 17.83 10.24
N LEU A 14 13.92 16.94 9.76
CA LEU A 14 12.55 16.80 10.28
C LEU A 14 12.56 16.48 11.77
N ASN A 15 13.40 15.52 12.20
CA ASN A 15 13.51 15.13 13.60
C ASN A 15 14.05 16.28 14.50
N SER A 16 14.91 17.16 13.98
CA SER A 16 15.41 18.30 14.74
C SER A 16 14.35 19.38 14.99
N ARG A 17 13.26 19.38 14.20
CA ARG A 17 12.12 20.31 14.33
C ARG A 17 10.99 19.79 15.22
N ARG A 18 11.13 18.57 15.76
CA ARG A 18 10.13 17.95 16.65
C ARG A 18 10.38 18.31 18.14
N PRO A 19 9.35 18.21 18.99
CA PRO A 19 8.00 17.72 18.71
C PRO A 19 7.10 18.77 18.04
N LEU A 20 6.19 18.29 17.16
CA LEU A 20 5.08 19.09 16.64
C LEU A 20 3.97 19.16 17.71
N SER A 21 3.19 20.23 17.69
CA SER A 21 1.99 20.33 18.52
C SER A 21 0.93 19.32 18.09
N GLN A 22 0.03 18.92 19.00
CA GLN A 22 -1.06 17.99 18.69
C GLN A 22 -1.98 18.50 17.56
N SER A 23 -2.21 19.81 17.51
CA SER A 23 -3.01 20.43 16.45
C SER A 23 -2.34 20.37 15.07
N GLU A 24 -1.02 20.54 15.01
CA GLU A 24 -0.25 20.40 13.78
C GLU A 24 -0.25 18.94 13.29
N ILE A 25 -0.01 17.99 14.20
CA ILE A 25 -0.05 16.55 13.88
C ILE A 25 -1.42 16.18 13.31
N LYS A 26 -2.51 16.59 13.99
CA LYS A 26 -3.88 16.31 13.54
C LYS A 26 -4.14 16.84 12.13
N ARG A 27 -3.79 18.11 11.87
CA ARG A 27 -4.01 18.73 10.56
C ARG A 27 -3.19 18.09 9.45
N ILE A 28 -1.93 17.73 9.72
CA ILE A 28 -1.07 17.02 8.77
C ILE A 28 -1.67 15.67 8.44
N ARG A 29 -2.13 14.93 9.46
CA ARG A 29 -2.74 13.60 9.32
C ARG A 29 -4.03 13.66 8.49
N GLU A 30 -4.95 14.55 8.80
CA GLU A 30 -6.21 14.72 8.06
C GLU A 30 -5.95 14.97 6.56
N ASN A 31 -5.05 15.91 6.23
CA ASN A 31 -4.69 16.19 4.85
C ASN A 31 -4.01 14.98 4.18
N TYR A 32 -3.14 14.26 4.90
CA TYR A 32 -2.48 13.06 4.40
C TYR A 32 -3.50 11.96 4.09
N VAL A 33 -4.43 11.68 5.00
CA VAL A 33 -5.47 10.65 4.81
C VAL A 33 -6.28 10.92 3.55
N ILE A 34 -6.75 12.15 3.35
CA ILE A 34 -7.53 12.52 2.17
C ILE A 34 -6.70 12.34 0.90
N LYS A 35 -5.49 12.91 0.86
CA LYS A 35 -4.62 12.86 -0.32
C LYS A 35 -4.19 11.44 -0.68
N ASN A 36 -3.83 10.64 0.33
CA ASN A 36 -3.41 9.25 0.13
C ASN A 36 -4.58 8.39 -0.34
N THR A 37 -5.75 8.52 0.31
CA THR A 37 -6.97 7.79 -0.08
C THR A 37 -7.39 8.10 -1.50
N TYR A 38 -7.44 9.39 -1.87
CA TYR A 38 -7.76 9.79 -3.23
C TYR A 38 -6.79 9.15 -4.25
N ASN A 39 -5.49 9.41 -4.10
CA ASN A 39 -4.51 8.94 -5.08
C ASN A 39 -4.45 7.42 -5.17
N SER A 40 -4.46 6.72 -4.04
CA SER A 40 -4.38 5.26 -4.01
C SER A 40 -5.59 4.60 -4.70
N ASN A 41 -6.80 5.12 -4.52
CA ASN A 41 -7.99 4.60 -5.20
C ASN A 41 -8.05 5.04 -6.67
N ALA A 42 -7.66 6.27 -7.01
CA ALA A 42 -7.63 6.76 -8.39
C ALA A 42 -6.61 5.99 -9.26
N ILE A 43 -5.49 5.54 -8.71
CA ILE A 43 -4.54 4.65 -9.39
C ILE A 43 -5.23 3.35 -9.82
N GLU A 44 -6.16 2.82 -9.01
CA GLU A 44 -6.93 1.60 -9.32
C GLU A 44 -8.21 1.86 -10.14
N GLY A 45 -8.45 3.11 -10.55
CA GLY A 45 -9.55 3.46 -11.44
C GLY A 45 -10.80 4.02 -10.77
N ASN A 46 -10.78 4.30 -9.46
CA ASN A 46 -11.84 5.07 -8.80
C ASN A 46 -11.92 6.47 -9.41
N THR A 47 -13.12 6.93 -9.70
CA THR A 47 -13.35 8.19 -10.43
C THR A 47 -13.71 9.39 -9.56
N LEU A 48 -13.74 9.21 -8.24
CA LEU A 48 -13.91 10.31 -7.29
C LEU A 48 -12.72 11.28 -7.37
N THR A 49 -12.99 12.56 -7.31
CA THR A 49 -11.96 13.60 -7.22
C THR A 49 -11.44 13.72 -5.78
N GLU A 50 -10.32 14.42 -5.58
CA GLU A 50 -9.79 14.68 -4.24
C GLU A 50 -10.77 15.48 -3.37
N MET A 51 -11.51 16.43 -3.97
CA MET A 51 -12.52 17.21 -3.26
C MET A 51 -13.73 16.32 -2.87
N GLU A 52 -14.20 15.44 -3.76
CA GLU A 52 -15.27 14.50 -3.46
C GLU A 52 -14.85 13.49 -2.39
N THR A 53 -13.61 12.99 -2.45
CA THR A 53 -13.02 12.15 -1.40
C THR A 53 -13.02 12.87 -0.05
N ARG A 54 -12.63 14.14 0.00
CA ARG A 54 -12.69 14.97 1.20
C ARG A 54 -14.10 15.08 1.75
N VAL A 55 -15.10 15.40 0.92
CA VAL A 55 -16.51 15.51 1.34
C VAL A 55 -16.98 14.19 1.96
N ILE A 56 -16.71 13.05 1.33
CA ILE A 56 -17.09 11.74 1.85
C ILE A 56 -16.48 11.49 3.23
N LEU A 57 -15.17 11.74 3.38
CA LEU A 57 -14.45 11.43 4.63
C LEU A 57 -14.79 12.40 5.77
N GLU A 58 -14.99 13.69 5.48
CA GLU A 58 -15.28 14.70 6.51
C GLU A 58 -16.76 14.73 6.92
N THR A 59 -17.67 14.45 6.00
CA THR A 59 -19.12 14.65 6.24
C THR A 59 -19.96 13.38 6.18
N GLY A 60 -19.45 12.29 5.59
CA GLY A 60 -20.21 11.06 5.33
C GLY A 60 -21.26 11.19 4.21
N ILE A 61 -21.31 12.35 3.51
CA ILE A 61 -22.28 12.59 2.45
C ILE A 61 -21.85 11.86 1.18
N THR A 62 -22.81 11.20 0.51
CA THR A 62 -22.56 10.53 -0.77
C THR A 62 -22.56 11.52 -1.94
N VAL A 63 -21.74 11.24 -2.94
CA VAL A 63 -21.58 12.06 -4.14
C VAL A 63 -22.46 11.51 -5.28
N ALA A 64 -23.25 12.38 -5.91
CA ALA A 64 -24.12 12.00 -7.01
C ALA A 64 -23.33 11.43 -8.22
N LYS A 65 -23.93 10.48 -8.93
CA LYS A 65 -23.36 9.81 -10.12
C LYS A 65 -22.09 8.98 -9.85
N LYS A 66 -21.78 8.69 -8.60
CA LYS A 66 -20.72 7.76 -8.20
C LYS A 66 -21.31 6.49 -7.61
N THR A 67 -20.66 5.38 -7.85
CA THR A 67 -21.15 4.07 -7.38
C THR A 67 -20.97 3.90 -5.86
N LEU A 68 -21.76 3.03 -5.26
CA LEU A 68 -21.56 2.64 -3.85
C LEU A 68 -20.16 2.04 -3.64
N ARG A 69 -19.67 1.26 -4.59
CA ARG A 69 -18.32 0.67 -4.55
C ARG A 69 -17.26 1.76 -4.40
N GLU A 70 -17.31 2.83 -5.19
CA GLU A 70 -16.33 3.93 -5.12
C GLU A 70 -16.34 4.62 -3.75
N HIS A 71 -17.52 4.80 -3.14
CA HIS A 71 -17.64 5.34 -1.78
C HIS A 71 -17.05 4.41 -0.73
N LEU A 72 -17.33 3.10 -0.84
CA LEU A 72 -16.76 2.09 0.07
C LEU A 72 -15.25 2.01 -0.07
N GLU A 73 -14.70 2.07 -1.27
CA GLU A 73 -13.25 2.08 -1.51
C GLU A 73 -12.57 3.26 -0.79
N VAL A 74 -13.17 4.45 -0.82
CA VAL A 74 -12.67 5.63 -0.10
C VAL A 74 -12.74 5.44 1.41
N LYS A 75 -13.90 5.04 1.93
CA LYS A 75 -14.08 4.81 3.36
C LYS A 75 -13.12 3.74 3.89
N ASN A 76 -13.09 2.60 3.24
CA ASN A 76 -12.28 1.45 3.64
C ASN A 76 -10.78 1.76 3.60
N HIS A 77 -10.32 2.52 2.59
CA HIS A 77 -8.92 2.91 2.50
C HIS A 77 -8.52 3.86 3.65
N ALA A 78 -9.38 4.81 4.01
CA ALA A 78 -9.11 5.68 5.15
C ALA A 78 -9.08 4.89 6.48
N GLU A 79 -10.00 3.94 6.67
CA GLU A 79 -10.02 3.04 7.82
C GLU A 79 -8.76 2.15 7.88
N ALA A 80 -8.29 1.66 6.72
CA ALA A 80 -7.06 0.90 6.64
C ALA A 80 -5.82 1.75 6.96
N LEU A 81 -5.81 3.05 6.63
CA LEU A 81 -4.75 3.98 7.05
C LEU A 81 -4.71 4.18 8.56
N ASP A 82 -5.86 4.21 9.23
CA ASP A 82 -5.92 4.26 10.68
C ASP A 82 -5.43 2.94 11.29
N PHE A 83 -5.86 1.81 10.74
CA PHE A 83 -5.46 0.48 11.22
C PHE A 83 -3.95 0.24 11.13
N ILE A 84 -3.27 0.67 10.08
CA ILE A 84 -1.80 0.49 9.97
C ILE A 84 -1.03 1.29 11.02
N GLU A 85 -1.57 2.39 11.54
CA GLU A 85 -0.94 3.12 12.63
C GLU A 85 -0.91 2.32 13.94
N ASP A 86 -1.93 1.50 14.20
CA ASP A 86 -1.98 0.62 15.36
C ASP A 86 -0.96 -0.51 15.27
N LEU A 87 -0.61 -0.93 14.05
CA LEU A 87 0.36 -2.00 13.78
C LEU A 87 1.84 -1.56 13.82
N LYS A 88 2.13 -0.27 13.92
CA LYS A 88 3.51 0.26 13.78
C LYS A 88 4.52 -0.29 14.79
N ASN A 89 4.06 -0.81 15.93
CA ASN A 89 4.93 -1.31 17.00
C ASN A 89 5.08 -2.84 17.02
N THR A 90 4.50 -3.55 16.06
CA THR A 90 4.55 -5.00 15.97
C THR A 90 5.23 -5.47 14.68
N PRO A 91 5.93 -6.61 14.68
CA PRO A 91 6.43 -7.19 13.44
C PRO A 91 5.29 -7.49 12.47
N LEU A 92 5.50 -7.26 11.17
CA LEU A 92 4.52 -7.55 10.14
C LEU A 92 4.25 -9.07 10.06
N SER A 93 2.99 -9.47 10.12
CA SER A 93 2.57 -10.86 10.00
C SER A 93 1.65 -11.09 8.79
N GLU A 94 1.48 -12.36 8.41
CA GLU A 94 0.49 -12.74 7.39
C GLU A 94 -0.94 -12.33 7.81
N TYR A 95 -1.22 -12.41 9.10
CA TYR A 95 -2.50 -11.98 9.67
C TYR A 95 -2.73 -10.49 9.42
N ASP A 96 -1.72 -9.64 9.64
CA ASP A 96 -1.83 -8.19 9.42
C ASP A 96 -2.09 -7.87 7.94
N ILE A 97 -1.38 -8.54 7.03
CA ILE A 97 -1.59 -8.40 5.57
C ILE A 97 -3.03 -8.74 5.19
N LYS A 98 -3.55 -9.87 5.70
CA LYS A 98 -4.93 -10.32 5.45
C LYS A 98 -5.96 -9.39 6.10
N SER A 99 -5.67 -8.86 7.28
CA SER A 99 -6.54 -7.91 7.98
C SER A 99 -6.65 -6.58 7.24
N ILE A 100 -5.54 -6.01 6.77
CA ILE A 100 -5.53 -4.82 5.93
C ILE A 100 -6.37 -5.06 4.66
N HIS A 101 -6.16 -6.19 4.00
CA HIS A 101 -6.92 -6.54 2.80
C HIS A 101 -8.42 -6.74 3.10
N THR A 102 -8.76 -7.30 4.27
CA THR A 102 -10.16 -7.44 4.69
C THR A 102 -10.84 -6.09 4.81
N ILE A 103 -10.18 -5.10 5.42
CA ILE A 103 -10.70 -3.73 5.53
C ILE A 103 -10.88 -3.11 4.13
N ILE A 104 -9.90 -3.25 3.24
CA ILE A 104 -9.95 -2.70 1.87
C ILE A 104 -11.16 -3.22 1.08
N LEU A 105 -11.57 -4.47 1.28
CA LEU A 105 -12.70 -5.08 0.57
C LEU A 105 -13.99 -5.16 1.40
N ASP A 106 -14.05 -4.54 2.58
CA ASP A 106 -15.26 -4.58 3.41
C ASP A 106 -16.47 -3.99 2.67
N GLY A 107 -17.58 -4.74 2.67
CA GLY A 107 -18.79 -4.37 1.93
C GLY A 107 -18.66 -4.41 0.39
N ILE A 108 -17.47 -4.65 -0.17
CA ILE A 108 -17.20 -4.71 -1.61
C ILE A 108 -17.19 -6.16 -2.10
N ASP A 109 -16.35 -7.01 -1.50
CA ASP A 109 -16.24 -8.44 -1.85
C ASP A 109 -15.93 -9.28 -0.59
N ARG A 110 -16.98 -9.65 0.13
CA ARG A 110 -16.87 -10.45 1.38
C ARG A 110 -16.30 -11.85 1.16
N LEU A 111 -16.45 -12.41 -0.04
CA LEU A 111 -15.99 -13.77 -0.30
C LEU A 111 -14.47 -13.84 -0.41
N ASN A 112 -13.86 -12.79 -0.95
CA ASN A 112 -12.42 -12.74 -1.19
C ASN A 112 -11.65 -11.86 -0.18
N ALA A 113 -12.35 -11.10 0.67
CA ALA A 113 -11.74 -10.24 1.68
C ALA A 113 -10.84 -11.04 2.63
N GLY A 114 -9.55 -10.67 2.73
CA GLY A 114 -8.55 -11.34 3.57
C GLY A 114 -8.14 -12.75 3.12
N ARG A 115 -8.55 -13.19 1.93
CA ARG A 115 -8.29 -14.54 1.44
C ARG A 115 -7.43 -14.53 0.19
N TYR A 116 -6.41 -15.37 0.16
CA TYR A 116 -5.63 -15.60 -1.05
C TYR A 116 -6.52 -16.16 -2.16
N ARG A 117 -6.28 -15.71 -3.39
CA ARG A 117 -6.99 -16.21 -4.55
C ARG A 117 -6.68 -17.70 -4.79
N THR A 118 -7.67 -18.43 -5.23
CA THR A 118 -7.57 -19.82 -5.63
C THR A 118 -7.50 -20.00 -7.16
N ASN A 119 -7.79 -18.93 -7.90
CA ASN A 119 -7.74 -18.92 -9.35
C ASN A 119 -6.49 -18.20 -9.84
N ASN A 120 -5.98 -18.62 -11.01
CA ASN A 120 -4.95 -17.87 -11.71
C ASN A 120 -5.57 -16.60 -12.30
N VAL A 121 -4.81 -15.51 -12.27
CA VAL A 121 -5.21 -14.21 -12.81
C VAL A 121 -4.11 -13.65 -13.71
N GLU A 122 -4.46 -12.71 -14.54
CA GLU A 122 -3.53 -11.91 -15.33
C GLU A 122 -3.62 -10.45 -14.88
N ILE A 123 -2.48 -9.78 -14.80
CA ILE A 123 -2.44 -8.34 -14.52
C ILE A 123 -2.46 -7.62 -15.87
N GLY A 124 -3.49 -6.80 -16.10
CA GLY A 124 -3.58 -6.00 -17.32
C GLY A 124 -2.37 -5.08 -17.49
N GLY A 125 -1.66 -5.25 -18.62
CA GLY A 125 -0.46 -4.45 -18.94
C GLY A 125 0.85 -4.95 -18.31
N ALA A 126 0.85 -6.01 -17.51
CA ALA A 126 2.10 -6.63 -17.06
C ALA A 126 2.74 -7.46 -18.17
N THR A 127 4.07 -7.44 -18.21
CA THR A 127 4.85 -8.22 -19.21
C THR A 127 5.22 -9.62 -18.72
N HIS A 128 4.83 -9.97 -17.50
CA HIS A 128 5.18 -11.24 -16.85
C HIS A 128 3.95 -11.90 -16.21
N PRO A 129 3.93 -13.24 -16.05
CA PRO A 129 2.88 -13.94 -15.33
C PRO A 129 3.01 -13.71 -13.82
N VAL A 130 1.88 -13.69 -13.13
CA VAL A 130 1.85 -13.70 -11.66
C VAL A 130 2.03 -15.12 -11.12
N THR A 131 2.31 -15.22 -9.83
CA THR A 131 2.44 -16.50 -9.12
C THR A 131 1.18 -17.37 -9.36
N PRO A 132 1.33 -18.65 -9.75
CA PRO A 132 0.23 -19.59 -9.75
C PRO A 132 -0.45 -19.69 -8.40
N SER A 133 -1.78 -19.78 -8.38
CA SER A 133 -2.57 -19.67 -7.14
C SER A 133 -2.17 -20.70 -6.07
N TYR A 134 -1.81 -21.92 -6.45
CA TYR A 134 -1.41 -22.99 -5.53
C TYR A 134 -0.06 -22.72 -4.82
N LEU A 135 0.79 -21.85 -5.36
CA LEU A 135 2.08 -21.47 -4.76
C LEU A 135 1.98 -20.24 -3.84
N ILE A 136 0.86 -19.52 -3.83
CA ILE A 136 0.72 -18.28 -3.06
C ILE A 136 1.02 -18.45 -1.57
N PRO A 137 0.47 -19.47 -0.86
CA PRO A 137 0.73 -19.62 0.58
C PRO A 137 2.22 -19.83 0.88
N GLU A 138 2.91 -20.62 0.07
CA GLU A 138 4.34 -20.88 0.20
C GLU A 138 5.16 -19.59 -0.05
N GLN A 139 4.90 -18.92 -1.17
CA GLN A 139 5.63 -17.69 -1.53
C GLN A 139 5.38 -16.54 -0.56
N MET A 140 4.19 -16.40 0.02
CA MET A 140 3.90 -15.40 1.05
C MET A 140 4.63 -15.71 2.36
N ASN A 141 4.69 -16.98 2.76
CA ASN A 141 5.48 -17.40 3.92
C ASN A 141 6.98 -17.13 3.70
N ASP A 142 7.52 -17.44 2.53
CA ASP A 142 8.91 -17.20 2.21
C ASP A 142 9.25 -15.71 2.09
N LEU A 143 8.33 -14.91 1.56
CA LEU A 143 8.43 -13.46 1.54
C LEU A 143 8.57 -12.91 2.96
N LEU A 144 7.74 -13.34 3.91
CA LEU A 144 7.80 -12.87 5.30
C LEU A 144 9.04 -13.37 6.02
N LYS A 145 9.46 -14.63 5.82
CA LYS A 145 10.73 -15.13 6.36
C LYS A 145 11.91 -14.31 5.87
N TRP A 146 12.00 -14.07 4.56
CA TRP A 146 13.04 -13.23 3.98
C TRP A 146 12.97 -11.80 4.53
N TYR A 147 11.78 -11.23 4.65
CA TYR A 147 11.60 -9.88 5.15
C TYR A 147 12.13 -9.71 6.58
N HIS A 148 11.95 -10.72 7.43
CA HIS A 148 12.40 -10.70 8.82
C HIS A 148 13.82 -11.26 9.04
N SER A 149 14.50 -11.79 8.01
CA SER A 149 15.82 -12.41 8.17
C SER A 149 16.95 -11.44 8.46
N GLU A 150 16.77 -10.16 8.14
CA GLU A 150 17.79 -9.12 8.26
C GLU A 150 17.16 -7.79 8.71
N GLU A 151 18.02 -6.80 8.99
CA GLU A 151 17.57 -5.45 9.32
C GLU A 151 16.68 -4.86 8.21
N ILE A 152 15.58 -4.25 8.63
CA ILE A 152 14.62 -3.61 7.71
C ILE A 152 15.17 -2.22 7.34
N THR A 153 15.50 -2.05 6.07
CA THR A 153 15.98 -0.80 5.47
C THR A 153 14.97 -0.26 4.44
N LEU A 154 15.15 0.98 3.99
CA LEU A 154 14.31 1.53 2.91
C LEU A 154 14.36 0.67 1.64
N ASN A 155 15.54 0.15 1.26
CA ASN A 155 15.68 -0.73 0.10
C ASN A 155 14.91 -2.04 0.31
N LYS A 156 14.96 -2.60 1.50
CA LYS A 156 14.23 -3.84 1.83
C LYS A 156 12.72 -3.66 1.80
N ILE A 157 12.22 -2.49 2.24
CA ILE A 157 10.79 -2.13 2.11
C ILE A 157 10.38 -2.06 0.65
N ILE A 158 11.17 -1.39 -0.21
CA ILE A 158 10.90 -1.30 -1.65
C ILE A 158 10.89 -2.69 -2.28
N GLU A 159 11.88 -3.52 -1.96
CA GLU A 159 11.96 -4.88 -2.48
C GLU A 159 10.80 -5.75 -2.00
N PHE A 160 10.41 -5.65 -0.71
CA PHE A 160 9.20 -6.31 -0.18
C PHE A 160 7.95 -5.92 -0.97
N THR A 161 7.77 -4.62 -1.23
CA THR A 161 6.65 -4.09 -2.02
C THR A 161 6.61 -4.71 -3.42
N CYS A 162 7.76 -4.75 -4.12
CA CYS A 162 7.87 -5.35 -5.45
C CYS A 162 7.57 -6.85 -5.42
N ARG A 163 8.14 -7.60 -4.46
CA ARG A 163 7.90 -9.03 -4.32
C ARG A 163 6.43 -9.34 -4.03
N PHE A 164 5.80 -8.58 -3.14
CA PHE A 164 4.37 -8.72 -2.82
C PHE A 164 3.48 -8.50 -4.05
N ILE A 165 3.74 -7.44 -4.82
CA ILE A 165 2.99 -7.16 -6.06
C ILE A 165 3.18 -8.28 -7.09
N ASN A 166 4.39 -8.84 -7.21
CA ASN A 166 4.70 -9.91 -8.15
C ASN A 166 4.03 -11.25 -7.75
N ILE A 167 3.90 -11.54 -6.46
CA ILE A 167 3.10 -12.69 -5.97
C ILE A 167 1.63 -12.48 -6.32
N HIS A 168 1.13 -11.25 -6.17
CA HIS A 168 -0.26 -10.87 -6.43
C HIS A 168 -1.26 -11.78 -5.70
N PRO A 169 -1.21 -11.83 -4.34
CA PRO A 169 -1.85 -12.90 -3.60
C PRO A 169 -3.38 -12.86 -3.59
N PHE A 170 -3.99 -11.73 -3.90
CA PHE A 170 -5.44 -11.52 -3.82
C PHE A 170 -6.08 -11.41 -5.21
N ILE A 171 -7.41 -11.55 -5.27
CA ILE A 171 -8.15 -11.39 -6.53
C ILE A 171 -8.30 -9.91 -6.94
N ASP A 172 -8.39 -9.02 -5.96
CA ASP A 172 -8.47 -7.55 -6.10
C ASP A 172 -7.77 -6.90 -4.91
N GLY A 173 -7.52 -5.59 -4.92
CA GLY A 173 -6.98 -4.83 -3.80
C GLY A 173 -5.46 -4.98 -3.55
N ASN A 174 -4.72 -5.73 -4.37
CA ASN A 174 -3.27 -5.93 -4.20
C ASN A 174 -2.48 -4.62 -4.20
N GLY A 175 -2.77 -3.71 -5.13
CA GLY A 175 -2.10 -2.42 -5.23
C GLY A 175 -2.34 -1.55 -4.00
N ARG A 176 -3.60 -1.42 -3.55
CA ARG A 176 -3.97 -0.66 -2.34
C ARG A 176 -3.31 -1.25 -1.10
N THR A 177 -3.40 -2.57 -0.91
CA THR A 177 -2.76 -3.28 0.19
C THR A 177 -1.24 -3.07 0.18
N SER A 178 -0.58 -3.21 -0.96
CA SER A 178 0.87 -3.01 -1.10
C SER A 178 1.30 -1.60 -0.68
N ARG A 179 0.58 -0.56 -1.09
CA ARG A 179 0.88 0.83 -0.71
C ARG A 179 0.66 1.09 0.78
N LEU A 180 -0.34 0.46 1.39
CA LEU A 180 -0.56 0.51 2.84
C LEU A 180 0.54 -0.20 3.61
N LEU A 181 0.98 -1.39 3.16
CA LEU A 181 2.10 -2.12 3.75
C LEU A 181 3.41 -1.32 3.66
N THR A 182 3.67 -0.69 2.52
CA THR A 182 4.83 0.20 2.36
C THR A 182 4.80 1.35 3.38
N ASN A 183 3.64 1.98 3.57
CA ASN A 183 3.48 3.05 4.53
C ASN A 183 3.59 2.58 5.99
N LEU A 184 3.05 1.40 6.32
CA LEU A 184 3.23 0.77 7.63
C LEU A 184 4.73 0.60 7.96
N GLU A 185 5.49 0.03 7.04
CA GLU A 185 6.92 -0.22 7.27
C GLU A 185 7.75 1.07 7.32
N LEU A 186 7.38 2.09 6.53
CA LEU A 186 7.98 3.43 6.66
C LEU A 186 7.71 4.05 8.04
N LEU A 187 6.47 3.94 8.56
CA LEU A 187 6.11 4.41 9.89
C LEU A 187 6.92 3.71 10.99
N LYS A 188 7.11 2.38 10.91
CA LYS A 188 7.95 1.61 11.83
C LYS A 188 9.40 2.10 11.87
N LEU A 189 9.94 2.52 10.72
CA LEU A 189 11.27 3.13 10.64
C LEU A 189 11.30 4.61 11.04
N GLY A 190 10.16 5.19 11.45
CA GLY A 190 10.03 6.59 11.83
C GLY A 190 10.13 7.56 10.65
N TYR A 191 9.82 7.12 9.44
CA TYR A 191 9.60 7.98 8.29
C TYR A 191 8.15 8.44 8.22
N PRO A 192 7.87 9.63 7.64
CA PRO A 192 6.52 9.97 7.28
C PRO A 192 6.02 9.02 6.18
N PRO A 193 4.71 8.70 6.17
CA PRO A 193 4.14 7.92 5.10
C PRO A 193 4.18 8.70 3.77
N ILE A 194 4.21 7.99 2.65
CA ILE A 194 4.26 8.57 1.31
C ILE A 194 2.93 8.43 0.57
N THR A 195 2.72 9.28 -0.42
CA THR A 195 1.62 9.17 -1.38
C THR A 195 2.21 9.04 -2.79
N ILE A 196 1.89 7.95 -3.47
CA ILE A 196 2.14 7.83 -4.91
C ILE A 196 1.05 8.61 -5.62
N LEU A 197 1.43 9.61 -6.43
CA LEU A 197 0.47 10.47 -7.09
C LEU A 197 -0.11 9.80 -8.34
N THR A 198 -1.36 10.08 -8.64
CA THR A 198 -2.04 9.56 -9.84
C THR A 198 -1.33 9.97 -11.13
N ILE A 199 -0.70 11.15 -11.14
CA ILE A 199 0.08 11.62 -12.29
C ILE A 199 1.29 10.73 -12.57
N ASP A 200 1.84 10.06 -11.54
CA ASP A 200 3.01 9.19 -11.65
C ASP A 200 2.61 7.71 -11.89
N ARG A 201 1.32 7.43 -12.10
CA ARG A 201 0.76 6.07 -12.24
C ARG A 201 1.51 5.22 -13.26
N LEU A 202 1.78 5.76 -14.44
CA LEU A 202 2.43 5.02 -15.52
C LEU A 202 3.89 4.68 -15.17
N GLU A 203 4.64 5.63 -14.62
CA GLU A 203 6.01 5.40 -14.16
C GLU A 203 6.04 4.37 -13.01
N TYR A 204 5.12 4.48 -12.06
CA TYR A 204 4.98 3.53 -10.96
C TYR A 204 4.77 2.10 -11.47
N TYR A 205 3.84 1.88 -12.41
CA TYR A 205 3.61 0.55 -12.99
C TYR A 205 4.81 0.04 -13.79
N GLN A 206 5.50 0.90 -14.54
CA GLN A 206 6.72 0.54 -15.27
C GLN A 206 7.85 0.09 -14.32
N ILE A 207 7.98 0.74 -13.15
CA ILE A 207 8.97 0.36 -12.14
C ILE A 207 8.63 -1.00 -11.55
N LEU A 208 7.36 -1.24 -11.21
CA LEU A 208 6.89 -2.52 -10.69
C LEU A 208 7.10 -3.66 -11.71
N ASP A 209 6.78 -3.44 -12.98
CA ASP A 209 6.96 -4.44 -14.03
C ASP A 209 8.46 -4.78 -14.25
N LYS A 210 9.33 -3.76 -14.30
CA LYS A 210 10.79 -3.95 -14.39
C LYS A 210 11.37 -4.69 -13.19
N SER A 211 10.80 -4.55 -12.01
CA SER A 211 11.30 -5.23 -10.80
C SER A 211 11.18 -6.75 -10.89
N TYR A 212 10.18 -7.27 -11.60
CA TYR A 212 10.00 -8.71 -11.83
C TYR A 212 11.17 -9.32 -12.61
N CYS A 213 11.63 -8.65 -13.68
CA CYS A 213 12.73 -9.13 -14.50
C CYS A 213 14.02 -9.31 -13.68
N ASN A 214 14.32 -8.39 -12.79
CA ASN A 214 15.49 -8.47 -11.92
C ASN A 214 15.37 -9.59 -10.89
N TYR A 215 14.16 -9.84 -10.37
CA TYR A 215 13.91 -10.87 -9.35
C TYR A 215 13.96 -12.29 -9.93
N SER A 216 13.41 -12.51 -11.12
CA SER A 216 13.45 -13.82 -11.79
C SER A 216 14.86 -14.24 -12.22
N ALA A 217 15.78 -13.30 -12.42
CA ALA A 217 17.18 -13.57 -12.73
C ALA A 217 17.97 -14.06 -11.49
N ILE A 218 17.61 -13.59 -10.28
CA ILE A 218 18.29 -13.97 -9.03
C ILE A 218 17.86 -15.37 -8.55
N ASN A 219 16.63 -15.79 -8.83
CA ASN A 219 16.09 -17.09 -8.38
C ASN A 219 16.30 -18.25 -9.38
N LYS A 220 17.06 -18.04 -10.47
CA LYS A 220 17.42 -19.10 -11.45
C LYS A 220 18.81 -19.70 -11.24
N ASN A 221 19.50 -19.29 -10.19
CA ASN A 221 20.75 -19.85 -9.70
C ASN A 221 20.50 -20.48 -8.32
#